data_adce3b435b1902ea0a5238ac66b00798
#
_entry.id   adce3b435b1902ea0a5238ac66b00798
#
_cell.length_a   1.000
_cell.length_b   1.000
_cell.length_c   1.000
_cell.angle_alpha   90.00
_cell.angle_beta   90.00
_cell.angle_gamma   90.00
#
_symmetry.space_group_name_H-M   'P 1'
#
loop_
_entity.id
_entity.type
_entity.pdbx_description
1 polymer ?
#
loop_
_entity_poly.entity_id
_entity_poly.type
_entity_poly.pdbx_seq_one_letter_code
_entity_poly.pdbx_strand_id
1 'polypeptide(L)'
;MPIRTQSDLPAKEILEHENIFVMDESRASHQDIRPISIAIVNLMPLKEDTELQILRSLSNSPLQVDVSFVALSSHESTHTSLSHLNKFYVTFEDIRYQNFDGLIITGAPVEQMEYEEVDYWEEICSIMEWSKTHVTSTLHLCWGAQAGLYYHYGIPKHMLEKKMFGVYK
;
A
#
# COMPACT_ATOMS: atom_id res chain seq x y z
N MET A 1 -17.44 -2.57 10.95
CA MET A 1 -16.43 -2.34 12.01
C MET A 1 -15.31 -1.53 11.41
N PRO A 2 -14.58 -0.72 12.18
CA PRO A 2 -13.79 0.37 11.64
C PRO A 2 -12.37 -0.05 11.24
N ILE A 3 -11.76 0.77 10.36
CA ILE A 3 -10.32 0.78 10.16
C ILE A 3 -9.64 1.31 11.41
N ARG A 4 -8.57 0.67 11.84
CA ARG A 4 -7.67 1.19 12.85
C ARG A 4 -6.57 2.02 12.18
N THR A 5 -6.43 3.28 12.62
CA THR A 5 -5.36 4.17 12.16
C THR A 5 -4.73 4.86 13.36
N GLN A 6 -3.57 5.48 13.14
CA GLN A 6 -3.01 6.40 14.09
C GLN A 6 -3.95 7.60 14.29
N SER A 7 -4.06 8.09 15.53
CA SER A 7 -5.06 9.09 15.93
C SER A 7 -4.94 10.42 15.17
N ASP A 8 -3.75 10.76 14.73
CA ASP A 8 -3.38 12.02 14.08
C ASP A 8 -3.05 11.88 12.59
N LEU A 9 -3.40 10.75 11.98
CA LEU A 9 -3.30 10.58 10.51
C LEU A 9 -4.28 11.56 9.83
N PRO A 10 -3.84 12.44 8.88
CA PRO A 10 -4.69 13.43 8.23
C PRO A 10 -5.92 12.82 7.54
N ALA A 11 -5.78 11.64 6.94
CA ALA A 11 -6.90 10.93 6.32
C ALA A 11 -8.05 10.62 7.28
N LYS A 12 -7.77 10.46 8.58
CA LYS A 12 -8.80 10.15 9.59
C LYS A 12 -9.87 11.21 9.68
N GLU A 13 -9.49 12.49 9.77
CA GLU A 13 -10.42 13.61 9.87
C GLU A 13 -11.33 13.69 8.64
N ILE A 14 -10.79 13.49 7.45
CA ILE A 14 -11.56 13.51 6.21
C ILE A 14 -12.57 12.35 6.18
N LEU A 15 -12.15 11.14 6.54
CA LEU A 15 -13.01 9.97 6.59
C LEU A 15 -14.16 10.14 7.60
N GLU A 16 -13.90 10.71 8.78
CA GLU A 16 -14.92 11.01 9.77
C GLU A 16 -15.93 12.03 9.24
N HIS A 17 -15.50 13.06 8.52
CA HIS A 17 -16.42 14.01 7.84
C HIS A 17 -17.27 13.34 6.74
N GLU A 18 -16.77 12.28 6.13
CA GLU A 18 -17.53 11.47 5.17
C GLU A 18 -18.48 10.43 5.83
N ASN A 19 -18.63 10.49 7.16
CA ASN A 19 -19.37 9.51 7.97
C ASN A 19 -18.82 8.09 7.89
N ILE A 20 -17.53 7.96 7.62
CA ILE A 20 -16.81 6.70 7.64
C ILE A 20 -16.23 6.53 9.05
N PHE A 21 -16.58 5.44 9.72
CA PHE A 21 -16.13 5.20 11.08
C PHE A 21 -14.68 4.71 11.10
N VAL A 22 -13.80 5.50 11.68
CA VAL A 22 -12.38 5.19 11.90
C VAL A 22 -12.16 5.02 13.40
N MET A 23 -11.41 4.01 13.80
CA MET A 23 -11.08 3.73 15.20
C MET A 23 -9.64 4.11 15.49
N ASP A 24 -9.39 4.78 16.59
CA ASP A 24 -8.04 4.99 17.08
C ASP A 24 -7.51 3.75 17.83
N GLU A 25 -6.19 3.74 18.06
CA GLU A 25 -5.51 2.62 18.71
C GLU A 25 -5.99 2.37 20.13
N SER A 26 -6.34 3.43 20.87
CA SER A 26 -6.78 3.31 22.26
C SER A 26 -8.11 2.58 22.37
N ARG A 27 -9.04 2.88 21.49
CA ARG A 27 -10.33 2.23 21.44
C ARG A 27 -10.25 0.79 20.91
N ALA A 28 -9.36 0.56 19.94
CA ALA A 28 -9.14 -0.77 19.37
C ALA A 28 -8.55 -1.75 20.39
N SER A 29 -7.65 -1.28 21.27
CA SER A 29 -7.01 -2.12 22.30
C SER A 29 -7.98 -2.68 23.36
N HIS A 30 -9.20 -2.11 23.47
CA HIS A 30 -10.23 -2.58 24.39
C HIS A 30 -11.17 -3.63 23.77
N GLN A 31 -10.92 -4.04 22.52
CA GLN A 31 -11.72 -5.06 21.85
C GLN A 31 -10.92 -6.35 21.71
N ASP A 32 -11.48 -7.46 22.16
CA ASP A 32 -10.89 -8.81 22.02
C ASP A 32 -11.21 -9.39 20.63
N ILE A 33 -10.74 -8.69 19.58
CA ILE A 33 -10.92 -9.06 18.18
C ILE A 33 -9.56 -9.01 17.48
N ARG A 34 -9.17 -10.09 16.80
CA ARG A 34 -8.02 -10.05 15.90
C ARG A 34 -8.40 -9.26 14.64
N PRO A 35 -7.81 -8.09 14.39
CA PRO A 35 -8.02 -7.36 13.15
C PRO A 35 -7.39 -8.09 11.97
N ILE A 36 -7.87 -7.80 10.77
CA ILE A 36 -7.18 -8.14 9.53
C ILE A 36 -6.00 -7.16 9.38
N SER A 37 -4.78 -7.67 9.32
CA SER A 37 -3.57 -6.88 9.15
C SER A 37 -3.23 -6.71 7.67
N ILE A 38 -3.10 -5.47 7.21
CA ILE A 38 -2.78 -5.14 5.81
C ILE A 38 -1.55 -4.23 5.76
N ALA A 39 -0.52 -4.66 5.06
CA ALA A 39 0.61 -3.81 4.69
C ALA A 39 0.32 -3.12 3.35
N ILE A 40 0.68 -1.85 3.22
CA ILE A 40 0.49 -1.06 1.99
C ILE A 40 1.81 -0.44 1.59
N VAL A 41 2.43 -0.97 0.54
CA VAL A 41 3.61 -0.38 -0.09
C VAL A 41 3.13 0.74 -1.01
N ASN A 42 3.27 1.97 -0.54
CA ASN A 42 2.77 3.15 -1.24
C ASN A 42 3.87 3.79 -2.09
N LEU A 43 3.87 3.47 -3.39
CA LEU A 43 4.83 3.97 -4.38
C LEU A 43 4.37 5.28 -5.04
N MET A 44 3.15 5.74 -4.74
CA MET A 44 2.61 6.95 -5.35
C MET A 44 3.34 8.21 -4.85
N PRO A 45 3.54 9.21 -5.71
CA PRO A 45 4.18 10.47 -5.31
C PRO A 45 3.34 11.27 -4.30
N LEU A 46 2.02 11.36 -4.51
CA LEU A 46 1.07 11.99 -3.57
C LEU A 46 0.55 10.93 -2.60
N LYS A 47 1.33 10.65 -1.56
CA LYS A 47 1.06 9.56 -0.63
C LYS A 47 -0.21 9.78 0.18
N GLU A 48 -0.44 10.98 0.68
CA GLU A 48 -1.60 11.34 1.51
C GLU A 48 -2.93 11.14 0.76
N ASP A 49 -2.99 11.50 -0.53
CA ASP A 49 -4.16 11.25 -1.37
C ASP A 49 -4.41 9.74 -1.56
N THR A 50 -3.35 8.98 -1.76
CA THR A 50 -3.42 7.52 -1.92
C THR A 50 -3.84 6.84 -0.63
N GLU A 51 -3.31 7.27 0.52
CA GLU A 51 -3.73 6.82 1.84
C GLU A 51 -5.24 6.96 2.01
N LEU A 52 -5.76 8.16 1.75
CA LEU A 52 -7.19 8.45 1.86
C LEU A 52 -8.03 7.54 0.96
N GLN A 53 -7.63 7.37 -0.31
CA GLN A 53 -8.37 6.55 -1.27
C GLN A 53 -8.40 5.07 -0.86
N ILE A 54 -7.26 4.52 -0.42
CA ILE A 54 -7.17 3.12 -0.01
C ILE A 54 -7.94 2.90 1.30
N LEU A 55 -7.75 3.77 2.29
CA LEU A 55 -8.47 3.67 3.57
C LEU A 55 -9.98 3.77 3.37
N ARG A 56 -10.46 4.67 2.50
CA ARG A 56 -11.88 4.76 2.14
C ARG A 56 -12.40 3.45 1.54
N SER A 57 -11.63 2.80 0.69
CA SER A 57 -12.00 1.53 0.07
C SER A 57 -12.04 0.39 1.08
N LEU A 58 -11.04 0.31 1.96
CA LEU A 58 -10.95 -0.72 3.00
C LEU A 58 -12.01 -0.53 4.10
N SER A 59 -12.46 0.70 4.34
CA SER A 59 -13.48 1.00 5.38
C SER A 59 -14.85 0.41 5.07
N ASN A 60 -15.12 0.05 3.83
CA ASN A 60 -16.38 -0.57 3.40
C ASN A 60 -16.43 -2.08 3.73
N SER A 61 -15.91 -2.46 4.89
CA SER A 61 -15.88 -3.82 5.39
C SER A 61 -16.49 -3.89 6.80
N PRO A 62 -17.21 -4.96 7.14
CA PRO A 62 -17.67 -5.19 8.51
C PRO A 62 -16.54 -5.66 9.44
N LEU A 63 -15.37 -5.98 8.91
CA LEU A 63 -14.22 -6.49 9.67
C LEU A 63 -13.33 -5.33 10.12
N GLN A 64 -12.72 -5.48 11.30
CA GLN A 64 -11.68 -4.55 11.74
C GLN A 64 -10.43 -4.76 10.90
N VAL A 65 -9.90 -3.68 10.35
CA VAL A 65 -8.69 -3.68 9.52
C VAL A 65 -7.64 -2.82 10.20
N ASP A 66 -6.44 -3.38 10.32
CA ASP A 66 -5.24 -2.72 10.82
C ASP A 66 -4.29 -2.49 9.64
N VAL A 67 -3.90 -1.24 9.42
CA VAL A 67 -3.14 -0.84 8.23
C VAL A 67 -1.75 -0.35 8.63
N SER A 68 -0.73 -0.90 7.97
CA SER A 68 0.65 -0.45 8.05
C SER A 68 1.09 0.10 6.70
N PHE A 69 1.38 1.41 6.64
CA PHE A 69 1.97 2.01 5.43
C PHE A 69 3.46 1.77 5.41
N VAL A 70 3.97 1.28 4.27
CA VAL A 70 5.37 0.93 4.07
C VAL A 70 5.99 1.89 3.06
N ALA A 71 7.06 2.57 3.48
CA ALA A 71 7.91 3.37 2.61
C ALA A 71 9.13 2.54 2.18
N LEU A 72 9.58 2.77 0.95
CA LEU A 72 10.82 2.18 0.46
C LEU A 72 12.02 2.95 1.01
N SER A 73 13.03 2.21 1.44
CA SER A 73 14.28 2.77 1.97
C SER A 73 15.22 3.23 0.86
N SER A 74 15.11 2.64 -0.32
CA SER A 74 15.94 2.91 -1.49
C SER A 74 15.48 4.13 -2.31
N HIS A 75 14.35 4.76 -1.94
CA HIS A 75 13.78 5.88 -2.69
C HIS A 75 13.36 7.04 -1.79
N GLU A 76 13.83 8.25 -2.11
CA GLU A 76 13.40 9.47 -1.41
C GLU A 76 12.12 10.03 -2.03
N SER A 77 11.09 10.20 -1.23
CA SER A 77 9.84 10.84 -1.68
C SER A 77 10.04 12.34 -1.87
N THR A 78 9.73 12.85 -3.06
CA THR A 78 9.88 14.29 -3.40
C THR A 78 8.64 15.12 -3.08
N HIS A 79 7.48 14.49 -2.95
CA HIS A 79 6.17 15.17 -2.80
C HIS A 79 5.51 14.99 -1.44
N THR A 80 6.08 14.17 -0.58
CA THR A 80 5.59 13.94 0.79
C THR A 80 6.65 14.37 1.79
N SER A 81 6.25 15.08 2.83
CA SER A 81 7.19 15.57 3.83
C SER A 81 7.84 14.42 4.62
N LEU A 82 9.12 14.55 4.94
CA LEU A 82 9.82 13.58 5.78
C LEU A 82 9.16 13.43 7.15
N SER A 83 8.57 14.48 7.69
CA SER A 83 7.86 14.43 8.97
C SER A 83 6.63 13.53 8.89
N HIS A 84 5.89 13.53 7.77
CA HIS A 84 4.76 12.63 7.55
C HIS A 84 5.23 11.17 7.42
N LEU A 85 6.27 10.95 6.60
CA LEU A 85 6.83 9.61 6.42
C LEU A 85 7.34 9.02 7.74
N ASN A 86 8.16 9.75 8.48
CA ASN A 86 8.72 9.28 9.75
C ASN A 86 7.65 9.00 10.81
N LYS A 87 6.49 9.63 10.70
CA LYS A 87 5.42 9.50 11.67
C LYS A 87 4.45 8.37 11.34
N PHE A 88 4.12 8.17 10.07
CA PHE A 88 3.02 7.31 9.64
C PHE A 88 3.47 6.08 8.84
N TYR A 89 4.72 6.05 8.40
CA TYR A 89 5.26 4.94 7.62
C TYR A 89 6.28 4.14 8.40
N VAL A 90 6.33 2.88 8.12
CA VAL A 90 7.39 1.95 8.53
C VAL A 90 8.23 1.57 7.32
N THR A 91 9.44 1.06 7.55
CA THR A 91 10.28 0.50 6.49
C THR A 91 9.98 -0.99 6.29
N PHE A 92 10.45 -1.57 5.18
CA PHE A 92 10.35 -3.01 4.98
C PHE A 92 11.11 -3.80 6.07
N GLU A 93 12.25 -3.29 6.53
CA GLU A 93 13.01 -3.92 7.62
C GLU A 93 12.23 -4.02 8.93
N ASP A 94 11.35 -3.05 9.22
CA ASP A 94 10.53 -3.06 10.43
C ASP A 94 9.45 -4.15 10.43
N ILE A 95 9.03 -4.58 9.26
CA ILE A 95 7.94 -5.55 9.09
C ILE A 95 8.36 -6.91 8.56
N ARG A 96 9.59 -7.09 8.12
CA ARG A 96 10.07 -8.32 7.44
C ARG A 96 9.88 -9.63 8.22
N TYR A 97 9.78 -9.56 9.53
CA TYR A 97 9.54 -10.72 10.41
C TYR A 97 8.08 -10.87 10.83
N GLN A 98 7.19 -10.03 10.34
CA GLN A 98 5.75 -10.06 10.64
C GLN A 98 4.99 -10.77 9.54
N ASN A 99 3.83 -11.33 9.91
CA ASN A 99 2.89 -11.89 8.93
C ASN A 99 1.69 -10.97 8.78
N PHE A 100 1.19 -10.87 7.54
CA PHE A 100 0.03 -10.06 7.18
C PHE A 100 -1.04 -10.89 6.49
N ASP A 101 -2.29 -10.50 6.68
CA ASP A 101 -3.41 -11.10 5.96
C ASP A 101 -3.46 -10.57 4.52
N GLY A 102 -3.04 -9.32 4.32
CA GLY A 102 -3.00 -8.68 3.01
C GLY A 102 -1.77 -7.81 2.79
N LEU A 103 -1.36 -7.71 1.52
CA LEU A 103 -0.38 -6.74 1.04
C LEU A 103 -0.97 -6.00 -0.16
N ILE A 104 -0.87 -4.68 -0.17
CA ILE A 104 -1.20 -3.86 -1.34
C ILE A 104 0.07 -3.20 -1.85
N ILE A 105 0.41 -3.42 -3.12
CA ILE A 105 1.49 -2.70 -3.80
C ILE A 105 0.84 -1.75 -4.80
N THR A 106 1.02 -0.45 -4.60
CA THR A 106 0.38 0.58 -5.42
C THR A 106 1.06 0.75 -6.78
N GLY A 107 0.51 1.61 -7.62
CA GLY A 107 1.17 2.10 -8.82
C GLY A 107 2.32 3.06 -8.51
N ALA A 108 3.10 3.33 -9.55
CA ALA A 108 4.14 4.34 -9.57
C ALA A 108 4.20 4.98 -10.97
N PRO A 109 4.58 6.26 -11.12
CA PRO A 109 4.65 6.94 -12.41
C PRO A 109 5.97 6.63 -13.16
N VAL A 110 6.33 5.35 -13.26
CA VAL A 110 7.56 4.84 -13.88
C VAL A 110 7.26 3.80 -14.98
N GLU A 111 6.07 3.85 -15.53
CA GLU A 111 5.60 2.89 -16.55
C GLU A 111 6.42 2.89 -17.85
N GLN A 112 7.14 3.96 -18.13
CA GLN A 112 7.99 4.09 -19.32
C GLN A 112 9.43 3.62 -19.13
N MET A 113 9.86 3.41 -17.87
CA MET A 113 11.20 2.92 -17.54
C MET A 113 11.23 1.40 -17.61
N GLU A 114 12.36 0.82 -18.00
CA GLU A 114 12.56 -0.62 -17.78
C GLU A 114 12.57 -0.91 -16.27
N TYR A 115 12.19 -2.13 -15.88
CA TYR A 115 12.03 -2.45 -14.45
C TYR A 115 13.36 -2.32 -13.70
N GLU A 116 14.44 -2.78 -14.30
CA GLU A 116 15.78 -2.78 -13.71
C GLU A 116 16.41 -1.38 -13.64
N GLU A 117 15.84 -0.40 -14.35
CA GLU A 117 16.25 1.02 -14.28
C GLU A 117 15.56 1.78 -13.14
N VAL A 118 14.53 1.19 -12.52
CA VAL A 118 13.84 1.81 -11.39
C VAL A 118 14.70 1.67 -10.14
N ASP A 119 15.05 2.77 -9.51
CA ASP A 119 15.99 2.84 -8.36
C ASP A 119 15.62 1.93 -7.18
N TYR A 120 14.34 1.67 -6.97
CA TYR A 120 13.83 0.79 -5.91
C TYR A 120 13.43 -0.62 -6.40
N TRP A 121 13.82 -1.03 -7.61
CA TRP A 121 13.42 -2.31 -8.18
C TRP A 121 13.83 -3.52 -7.31
N GLU A 122 15.06 -3.52 -6.81
CA GLU A 122 15.58 -4.62 -5.97
C GLU A 122 14.80 -4.75 -4.66
N GLU A 123 14.44 -3.61 -4.03
CA GLU A 123 13.65 -3.61 -2.80
C GLU A 123 12.23 -4.14 -3.04
N ILE A 124 11.59 -3.73 -4.13
CA ILE A 124 10.25 -4.25 -4.53
C ILE A 124 10.32 -5.75 -4.83
N CYS A 125 11.35 -6.24 -5.51
CA CYS A 125 11.55 -7.67 -5.73
C CYS A 125 11.67 -8.42 -4.40
N SER A 126 12.43 -7.87 -3.44
CA SER A 126 12.58 -8.45 -2.10
C SER A 126 11.25 -8.51 -1.34
N ILE A 127 10.43 -7.46 -1.44
CA ILE A 127 9.09 -7.43 -0.85
C ILE A 127 8.16 -8.45 -1.53
N MET A 128 8.20 -8.57 -2.85
CA MET A 128 7.41 -9.56 -3.59
C MET A 128 7.82 -10.99 -3.24
N GLU A 129 9.13 -11.26 -3.06
CA GLU A 129 9.59 -12.57 -2.60
C GLU A 129 9.12 -12.88 -1.18
N TRP A 130 9.31 -11.93 -0.26
CA TRP A 130 8.86 -12.03 1.12
C TRP A 130 7.35 -12.29 1.21
N SER A 131 6.56 -11.65 0.34
CA SER A 131 5.11 -11.80 0.37
C SER A 131 4.63 -13.23 0.15
N LYS A 132 5.40 -14.08 -0.56
CA LYS A 132 5.05 -15.48 -0.82
C LYS A 132 4.94 -16.33 0.45
N THR A 133 5.63 -15.93 1.51
CA THR A 133 5.69 -16.69 2.76
C THR A 133 5.08 -15.99 3.96
N HIS A 134 4.95 -14.66 3.91
CA HIS A 134 4.52 -13.85 5.05
C HIS A 134 3.15 -13.18 4.83
N VAL A 135 2.59 -13.28 3.63
CA VAL A 135 1.31 -12.63 3.30
C VAL A 135 0.33 -13.64 2.72
N THR A 136 -0.91 -13.62 3.23
CA THR A 136 -1.95 -14.53 2.74
C THR A 136 -2.41 -14.18 1.33
N SER A 137 -2.56 -12.88 1.02
CA SER A 137 -3.02 -12.41 -0.29
C SER A 137 -2.40 -11.07 -0.65
N THR A 138 -1.94 -10.93 -1.90
CA THR A 138 -1.34 -9.69 -2.39
C THR A 138 -2.17 -9.09 -3.52
N LEU A 139 -2.48 -7.79 -3.39
CA LEU A 139 -3.13 -6.98 -4.42
C LEU A 139 -2.10 -6.05 -5.05
N HIS A 140 -1.90 -6.21 -6.34
CA HIS A 140 -1.04 -5.35 -7.13
C HIS A 140 -1.88 -4.36 -7.93
N LEU A 141 -1.57 -3.06 -7.88
CA LEU A 141 -2.32 -2.00 -8.57
C LEU A 141 -1.45 -1.31 -9.63
N CYS A 142 -2.03 -1.06 -10.81
CA CYS A 142 -1.42 -0.26 -11.88
C CYS A 142 -0.01 -0.76 -12.25
N TRP A 143 1.04 0.09 -12.12
CA TRP A 143 2.43 -0.32 -12.35
C TRP A 143 2.84 -1.47 -11.42
N GLY A 144 2.40 -1.47 -10.17
CA GLY A 144 2.63 -2.60 -9.28
C GLY A 144 2.11 -3.92 -9.82
N ALA A 145 0.99 -3.91 -10.56
CA ALA A 145 0.48 -5.11 -11.22
C ALA A 145 1.38 -5.56 -12.39
N GLN A 146 1.90 -4.61 -13.17
CA GLN A 146 2.86 -4.91 -14.24
C GLN A 146 4.16 -5.48 -13.64
N ALA A 147 4.68 -4.86 -12.57
CA ALA A 147 5.86 -5.34 -11.85
C ALA A 147 5.67 -6.76 -11.31
N GLY A 148 4.52 -7.03 -10.70
CA GLY A 148 4.18 -8.36 -10.20
C GLY A 148 4.09 -9.42 -11.30
N LEU A 149 3.49 -9.10 -12.44
CA LEU A 149 3.43 -10.00 -13.60
C LEU A 149 4.83 -10.28 -14.14
N TYR A 150 5.67 -9.27 -14.21
CA TYR A 150 7.05 -9.44 -14.67
C TYR A 150 7.87 -10.29 -13.69
N TYR A 151 7.86 -9.93 -12.41
CA TYR A 151 8.65 -10.61 -11.39
C TYR A 151 8.24 -12.08 -11.18
N HIS A 152 6.95 -12.35 -11.04
CA HIS A 152 6.48 -13.70 -10.71
C HIS A 152 6.35 -14.62 -11.91
N TYR A 153 6.10 -14.08 -13.11
CA TYR A 153 5.75 -14.87 -14.28
C TYR A 153 6.59 -14.56 -15.53
N GLY A 154 7.51 -13.59 -15.45
CA GLY A 154 8.34 -13.19 -16.58
C GLY A 154 7.55 -12.55 -17.73
N ILE A 155 6.37 -11.99 -17.44
CA ILE A 155 5.52 -11.34 -18.45
C ILE A 155 5.99 -9.90 -18.63
N PRO A 156 6.59 -9.53 -19.79
CA PRO A 156 7.07 -8.17 -20.02
C PRO A 156 5.92 -7.20 -20.30
N LYS A 157 6.15 -5.93 -20.04
CA LYS A 157 5.27 -4.85 -20.51
C LYS A 157 5.61 -4.46 -21.94
N HIS A 158 4.62 -3.96 -22.66
CA HIS A 158 4.79 -3.47 -24.03
C HIS A 158 4.11 -2.12 -24.18
N MET A 159 4.78 -1.19 -24.86
CA MET A 159 4.17 0.09 -25.21
C MET A 159 3.11 -0.13 -26.30
N LEU A 160 1.94 0.44 -26.08
CA LEU A 160 0.86 0.45 -27.07
C LEU A 160 1.03 1.66 -28.01
N GLU A 161 0.68 1.50 -29.27
CA GLU A 161 0.68 2.61 -30.26
C GLU A 161 -0.28 3.74 -29.85
N LYS A 162 -1.37 3.39 -29.16
CA LYS A 162 -2.37 4.33 -28.66
C LYS A 162 -2.81 3.93 -27.26
N LYS A 163 -3.02 4.95 -26.42
CA LYS A 163 -3.56 4.74 -25.10
C LYS A 163 -4.96 4.11 -25.16
N MET A 164 -5.14 2.99 -24.47
CA MET A 164 -6.42 2.28 -24.40
C MET A 164 -7.14 2.66 -23.11
N PHE A 165 -8.44 2.96 -23.24
CA PHE A 165 -9.34 3.20 -22.13
C PHE A 165 -10.55 2.29 -22.26
N GLY A 166 -10.97 1.68 -21.17
CA GLY A 166 -12.16 0.84 -21.15
C GLY A 166 -12.13 -0.21 -20.05
N VAL A 167 -13.21 -0.95 -19.99
CA VAL A 167 -13.32 -2.18 -19.20
C VAL A 167 -13.24 -3.34 -20.19
N TYR A 168 -12.23 -4.15 -20.06
CA TYR A 168 -11.95 -5.28 -20.95
C TYR A 168 -12.25 -6.59 -20.21
N LYS A 169 -12.71 -7.58 -20.97
CA LYS A 169 -12.93 -8.94 -20.47
C LYS A 169 -11.70 -9.77 -20.70
#